data_52be834cdd07a2b95decb54cb1650182
#
_entry.id   52be834cdd07a2b95decb54cb1650182
#
_cell.length_a   1.000
_cell.length_b   1.000
_cell.length_c   1.000
_cell.angle_alpha   90.00
_cell.angle_beta   90.00
_cell.angle_gamma   90.00
#
_symmetry.space_group_name_H-M   'P 1'
#
loop_
_entity.id
_entity.type
_entity.pdbx_description
1 polymer ?
#
loop_
_entity_poly.entity_id
_entity_poly.type
_entity_poly.pdbx_seq_one_letter_code
_entity_poly.pdbx_strand_id
1 'polypeptide(L)'
;MKRRTVTILGVCHLLYVGAGWAHHSIDADFTPGDTVTINAVVTDFRFINPHPYVTVKVLGSEGEAKEWMLMLDDRWEMVEAGFTRSTFQPGDELVVTGLPSRREPGALYVRVMERLSDGFIYQEDDGEDYDDD
;
A
#
# COMPACT_ATOMS: atom_id res chain seq x y z
N MET A 1 63.86 26.75 -27.38
CA MET A 1 62.85 26.65 -26.29
C MET A 1 61.67 25.85 -26.82
N LYS A 2 61.52 24.57 -26.42
CA LYS A 2 60.41 23.70 -26.84
C LYS A 2 59.32 23.80 -25.80
N ARG A 3 58.18 24.40 -26.15
CA ARG A 3 56.97 24.44 -25.29
C ARG A 3 56.30 23.03 -25.32
N ARG A 4 56.26 22.38 -24.17
CA ARG A 4 55.52 21.14 -23.99
C ARG A 4 54.05 21.50 -23.64
N THR A 5 53.19 21.19 -24.59
CA THR A 5 51.74 21.28 -24.35
C THR A 5 51.30 20.06 -23.53
N VAL A 6 50.85 20.30 -22.31
CA VAL A 6 50.26 19.23 -21.48
C VAL A 6 48.79 19.21 -21.77
N THR A 7 48.32 18.16 -22.45
CA THR A 7 46.89 17.92 -22.67
C THR A 7 46.34 17.19 -21.45
N ILE A 8 45.54 17.86 -20.67
CA ILE A 8 44.81 17.27 -19.53
C ILE A 8 43.53 16.63 -20.14
N LEU A 9 43.53 15.32 -20.28
CA LEU A 9 42.29 14.55 -20.54
C LEU A 9 41.47 14.54 -19.25
N GLY A 10 40.44 15.39 -19.20
CA GLY A 10 39.41 15.32 -18.17
C GLY A 10 38.52 14.09 -18.38
N VAL A 11 38.70 13.08 -17.54
CA VAL A 11 37.80 11.92 -17.49
C VAL A 11 36.54 12.37 -16.73
N CYS A 12 35.51 12.72 -17.49
CA CYS A 12 34.17 12.96 -16.93
C CYS A 12 33.56 11.61 -16.54
N HIS A 13 33.68 11.23 -15.26
CA HIS A 13 32.90 10.13 -14.69
C HIS A 13 31.46 10.60 -14.54
N LEU A 14 30.61 10.26 -15.51
CA LEU A 14 29.17 10.34 -15.33
C LEU A 14 28.78 9.29 -14.27
N LEU A 15 28.57 9.75 -13.05
CA LEU A 15 27.87 8.99 -12.05
C LEU A 15 26.41 8.87 -12.50
N TYR A 16 26.11 7.77 -13.20
CA TYR A 16 24.75 7.34 -13.43
C TYR A 16 24.19 6.88 -12.07
N VAL A 17 23.58 7.82 -11.34
CA VAL A 17 22.72 7.48 -10.21
C VAL A 17 21.47 6.84 -10.83
N GLY A 18 21.50 5.53 -10.98
CA GLY A 18 20.30 4.76 -11.29
C GLY A 18 19.29 5.09 -10.20
N ALA A 19 18.22 5.79 -10.55
CA ALA A 19 17.03 5.87 -9.74
C ALA A 19 16.53 4.42 -9.62
N GLY A 20 16.96 3.72 -8.57
CA GLY A 20 16.39 2.46 -8.18
C GLY A 20 14.93 2.74 -7.84
N TRP A 21 14.05 2.34 -8.71
CA TRP A 21 12.63 2.23 -8.43
C TRP A 21 12.52 1.18 -7.33
N ALA A 22 12.49 1.65 -6.10
CA ALA A 22 12.13 0.83 -4.97
C ALA A 22 10.60 0.62 -5.03
N HIS A 23 10.14 -0.13 -6.00
CA HIS A 23 8.89 -0.84 -5.88
C HIS A 23 9.13 -1.88 -4.79
N HIS A 24 8.77 -1.55 -3.57
CA HIS A 24 8.55 -2.57 -2.57
C HIS A 24 7.44 -3.45 -3.12
N SER A 25 7.83 -4.62 -3.59
CA SER A 25 6.87 -5.62 -4.04
C SER A 25 5.97 -5.93 -2.85
N ILE A 26 4.67 -5.77 -3.02
CA ILE A 26 3.66 -6.18 -2.02
C ILE A 26 3.95 -7.60 -1.58
N ASP A 27 4.35 -8.48 -2.50
CA ASP A 27 4.75 -9.86 -2.25
C ASP A 27 5.96 -10.02 -1.33
N ALA A 28 6.81 -9.01 -1.18
CA ALA A 28 7.93 -9.06 -0.26
C ALA A 28 7.49 -8.87 1.20
N ASP A 29 6.46 -8.08 1.44
CA ASP A 29 6.00 -7.70 2.77
C ASP A 29 4.72 -8.42 3.21
N PHE A 30 3.94 -8.95 2.28
CA PHE A 30 2.68 -9.65 2.53
C PHE A 30 2.74 -11.10 2.03
N THR A 31 1.86 -11.96 2.56
CA THR A 31 1.87 -13.40 2.21
C THR A 31 0.94 -13.66 1.04
N PRO A 32 1.45 -13.90 -0.19
CA PRO A 32 0.61 -14.23 -1.32
C PRO A 32 -0.18 -15.52 -1.08
N GLY A 33 -1.44 -15.52 -1.49
CA GLY A 33 -2.32 -16.69 -1.41
C GLY A 33 -2.97 -16.94 -0.06
N ASP A 34 -2.46 -16.38 1.03
CA ASP A 34 -3.09 -16.46 2.34
C ASP A 34 -3.92 -15.21 2.58
N THR A 35 -5.23 -15.34 2.61
CA THR A 35 -6.12 -14.23 2.95
C THR A 35 -6.74 -14.43 4.32
N VAL A 36 -6.92 -13.34 5.04
CA VAL A 36 -7.70 -13.31 6.27
C VAL A 36 -8.82 -12.30 6.15
N THR A 37 -9.96 -12.60 6.76
CA THR A 37 -11.11 -11.69 6.84
C THR A 37 -11.29 -11.24 8.28
N ILE A 38 -11.41 -9.94 8.47
CA ILE A 38 -11.63 -9.32 9.78
C ILE A 38 -12.86 -8.41 9.77
N ASN A 39 -13.51 -8.29 10.93
CA ASN A 39 -14.48 -7.24 11.21
C ASN A 39 -13.77 -6.16 12.04
N ALA A 40 -13.87 -4.95 11.61
CA ALA A 40 -13.09 -3.86 12.17
C ALA A 40 -13.87 -2.55 12.26
N VAL A 41 -13.44 -1.68 13.18
CA VAL A 41 -13.99 -0.33 13.34
C VAL A 41 -12.87 0.68 13.05
N VAL A 42 -13.12 1.61 12.15
CA VAL A 42 -12.15 2.66 11.78
C VAL A 42 -11.85 3.55 12.98
N THR A 43 -10.57 3.82 13.19
CA THR A 43 -10.10 4.81 14.18
C THR A 43 -9.43 6.01 13.52
N ASP A 44 -8.75 5.81 12.36
CA ASP A 44 -8.13 6.89 11.59
C ASP A 44 -8.02 6.47 10.11
N PHE A 45 -7.99 7.45 9.21
CA PHE A 45 -7.72 7.26 7.80
C PHE A 45 -6.69 8.24 7.32
N ARG A 46 -5.58 7.74 6.78
CA ARG A 46 -4.48 8.52 6.21
C ARG A 46 -4.45 8.40 4.71
N PHE A 47 -4.90 9.45 4.02
CA PHE A 47 -4.88 9.54 2.56
C PHE A 47 -3.59 10.21 2.08
N ILE A 48 -2.47 9.49 2.16
CA ILE A 48 -1.10 9.97 1.91
C ILE A 48 -0.39 9.16 0.83
N ASN A 49 0.74 9.66 0.34
CA ASN A 49 1.67 8.94 -0.54
C ASN A 49 2.70 8.14 0.28
N PRO A 50 3.22 7.01 -0.23
CA PRO A 50 2.80 6.35 -1.47
C PRO A 50 1.49 5.59 -1.33
N HIS A 51 1.24 4.96 -0.19
CA HIS A 51 0.07 4.14 0.09
C HIS A 51 -0.79 4.75 1.18
N PRO A 52 -2.07 5.07 0.91
CA PRO A 52 -3.03 5.34 1.95
C PRO A 52 -3.21 4.13 2.87
N TYR A 53 -3.60 4.40 4.12
CA TYR A 53 -3.92 3.32 5.05
C TYR A 53 -5.04 3.70 6.01
N VAL A 54 -5.75 2.69 6.47
CA VAL A 54 -6.82 2.81 7.48
C VAL A 54 -6.34 2.15 8.76
N THR A 55 -6.38 2.87 9.86
CA THR A 55 -6.17 2.31 11.19
C THR A 55 -7.50 1.88 11.76
N VAL A 56 -7.58 0.65 12.25
CA VAL A 56 -8.82 0.05 12.74
C VAL A 56 -8.61 -0.65 14.08
N LYS A 57 -9.70 -0.86 14.81
CA LYS A 57 -9.76 -1.78 15.95
C LYS A 57 -10.44 -3.06 15.53
N VAL A 58 -9.80 -4.19 15.83
CA VAL A 58 -10.31 -5.55 15.64
C VAL A 58 -10.51 -6.17 17.02
N LEU A 59 -11.68 -6.74 17.27
CA LEU A 59 -11.93 -7.49 18.50
C LEU A 59 -11.27 -8.87 18.39
N GLY A 60 -10.36 -9.16 19.30
CA GLY A 60 -9.76 -10.48 19.44
C GLY A 60 -10.75 -11.49 20.04
N SER A 61 -10.39 -12.78 19.98
CA SER A 61 -11.23 -13.88 20.48
C SER A 61 -11.51 -13.82 22.00
N GLU A 62 -10.67 -13.12 22.75
CA GLU A 62 -10.81 -12.92 24.20
C GLU A 62 -11.47 -11.58 24.55
N GLY A 63 -11.97 -10.85 23.53
CA GLY A 63 -12.65 -9.57 23.71
C GLY A 63 -11.73 -8.36 23.85
N GLU A 64 -10.41 -8.56 23.77
CA GLU A 64 -9.46 -7.44 23.71
C GLU A 64 -9.51 -6.79 22.33
N ALA A 65 -9.46 -5.45 22.30
CA ALA A 65 -9.35 -4.70 21.06
C ALA A 65 -7.87 -4.53 20.67
N LYS A 66 -7.53 -4.94 19.46
CA LYS A 66 -6.19 -4.74 18.88
C LYS A 66 -6.25 -3.75 17.75
N GLU A 67 -5.28 -2.86 17.70
CA GLU A 67 -5.12 -1.95 16.56
C GLU A 67 -4.46 -2.66 15.40
N TRP A 68 -5.04 -2.48 14.20
CA TRP A 68 -4.53 -3.01 12.95
C TRP A 68 -4.37 -1.89 11.93
N MET A 69 -3.43 -2.06 11.01
CA MET A 69 -3.20 -1.17 9.88
C MET A 69 -3.60 -1.88 8.59
N LEU A 70 -4.48 -1.25 7.84
CA LEU A 70 -4.97 -1.72 6.54
C LEU A 70 -4.31 -0.87 5.46
N MET A 71 -3.34 -1.43 4.74
CA MET A 71 -2.66 -0.77 3.63
C MET A 71 -3.51 -0.91 2.37
N LEU A 72 -3.72 0.19 1.67
CA LEU A 72 -4.38 0.25 0.37
C LEU A 72 -3.33 0.33 -0.75
N ASP A 73 -3.80 0.25 -1.98
CA ASP A 73 -3.00 0.51 -3.17
C ASP A 73 -2.39 1.91 -3.16
N ASP A 74 -1.62 2.23 -4.20
CA ASP A 74 -1.03 3.54 -4.27
C ASP A 74 -2.12 4.63 -4.31
N ARG A 75 -1.74 5.82 -3.86
CA ARG A 75 -2.70 6.92 -3.72
C ARG A 75 -3.34 7.32 -5.05
N TRP A 76 -2.66 7.10 -6.18
CA TRP A 76 -3.19 7.43 -7.49
C TRP A 76 -4.33 6.48 -7.86
N GLU A 77 -4.13 5.19 -7.72
CA GLU A 77 -5.16 4.17 -7.94
C GLU A 77 -6.37 4.39 -7.02
N MET A 78 -6.12 4.76 -5.76
CA MET A 78 -7.20 5.11 -4.84
C MET A 78 -8.00 6.32 -5.29
N VAL A 79 -7.37 7.35 -5.88
CA VAL A 79 -8.07 8.50 -6.46
C VAL A 79 -8.93 8.09 -7.64
N GLU A 80 -8.43 7.23 -8.52
CA GLU A 80 -9.18 6.70 -9.65
C GLU A 80 -10.37 5.83 -9.20
N ALA A 81 -10.21 5.07 -8.12
CA ALA A 81 -11.30 4.34 -7.47
C ALA A 81 -12.29 5.24 -6.70
N GLY A 82 -12.12 6.56 -6.74
CA GLY A 82 -13.03 7.53 -6.14
C GLY A 82 -12.77 7.85 -4.67
N PHE A 83 -11.64 7.42 -4.11
CA PHE A 83 -11.29 7.72 -2.73
C PHE A 83 -10.90 9.19 -2.54
N THR A 84 -11.31 9.72 -1.40
CA THR A 84 -10.96 11.06 -0.92
C THR A 84 -10.50 10.97 0.52
N ARG A 85 -10.00 12.08 1.08
CA ARG A 85 -9.62 12.15 2.51
C ARG A 85 -10.78 11.87 3.48
N SER A 86 -12.02 11.96 2.99
CA SER A 86 -13.24 11.77 3.78
C SER A 86 -13.95 10.45 3.48
N THR A 87 -13.32 9.54 2.72
CA THR A 87 -13.93 8.25 2.36
C THR A 87 -14.22 7.41 3.60
N PHE A 88 -13.33 7.40 4.59
CA PHE A 88 -13.56 6.73 5.87
C PHE A 88 -13.53 7.72 7.02
N GLN A 89 -14.39 7.46 8.01
CA GLN A 89 -14.50 8.23 9.23
C GLN A 89 -14.32 7.32 10.45
N PRO A 90 -13.78 7.84 11.57
CA PRO A 90 -13.76 7.09 12.82
C PRO A 90 -15.16 6.60 13.18
N GLY A 91 -15.29 5.32 13.52
CA GLY A 91 -16.56 4.67 13.82
C GLY A 91 -17.19 3.90 12.66
N ASP A 92 -16.67 4.05 11.43
CA ASP A 92 -17.12 3.21 10.30
C ASP A 92 -16.84 1.74 10.60
N GLU A 93 -17.82 0.88 10.37
CA GLU A 93 -17.68 -0.58 10.51
C GLU A 93 -17.34 -1.19 9.14
N LEU A 94 -16.27 -1.97 9.13
CA LEU A 94 -15.73 -2.59 7.91
C LEU A 94 -15.66 -4.09 8.04
N VAL A 95 -15.94 -4.79 6.94
CA VAL A 95 -15.50 -6.17 6.69
C VAL A 95 -14.35 -6.10 5.70
N VAL A 96 -13.19 -6.63 6.07
CA VAL A 96 -11.98 -6.50 5.27
C VAL A 96 -11.35 -7.86 5.05
N THR A 97 -11.07 -8.19 3.79
CA THR A 97 -10.27 -9.35 3.38
C THR A 97 -8.96 -8.85 2.78
N GLY A 98 -7.86 -9.41 3.22
CA GLY A 98 -6.56 -8.99 2.75
C GLY A 98 -5.45 -9.97 3.06
N LEU A 99 -4.24 -9.65 2.59
CA LEU A 99 -3.04 -10.43 2.80
C LEU A 99 -2.37 -10.01 4.13
N PRO A 100 -2.08 -10.96 5.04
CA PRO A 100 -1.40 -10.63 6.28
C PRO A 100 0.07 -10.26 6.02
N SER A 101 0.56 -9.27 6.77
CA SER A 101 1.97 -8.90 6.73
C SER A 101 2.84 -10.01 7.31
N ARG A 102 3.98 -10.25 6.65
CA ARG A 102 5.02 -11.17 7.14
C ARG A 102 5.87 -10.58 8.25
N ARG A 103 5.89 -9.24 8.36
CA ARG A 103 6.79 -8.51 9.24
C ARG A 103 6.08 -7.89 10.44
N GLU A 104 4.85 -7.43 10.23
CA GLU A 104 4.10 -6.68 11.22
C GLU A 104 2.78 -7.37 11.56
N PRO A 105 2.69 -8.05 12.73
CA PRO A 105 1.42 -8.57 13.22
C PRO A 105 0.39 -7.44 13.33
N GLY A 106 -0.81 -7.66 12.79
CA GLY A 106 -1.85 -6.61 12.78
C GLY A 106 -1.75 -5.64 11.60
N ALA A 107 -1.06 -6.02 10.53
CA ALA A 107 -1.09 -5.31 9.27
C ALA A 107 -1.64 -6.21 8.15
N LEU A 108 -2.52 -5.65 7.32
CA LEU A 108 -3.07 -6.29 6.12
C LEU A 108 -2.84 -5.40 4.91
N TYR A 109 -2.55 -6.02 3.76
CA TYR A 109 -2.77 -5.40 2.47
C TYR A 109 -4.18 -5.76 1.98
N VAL A 110 -5.00 -4.73 1.72
CA VAL A 110 -6.44 -4.89 1.47
C VAL A 110 -6.67 -5.41 0.05
N ARG A 111 -7.43 -6.50 -0.07
CA ARG A 111 -7.95 -7.02 -1.34
C ARG A 111 -9.40 -6.63 -1.56
N VAL A 112 -10.21 -6.78 -0.53
CA VAL A 112 -11.63 -6.40 -0.56
C VAL A 112 -11.97 -5.72 0.76
N MET A 113 -12.75 -4.67 0.69
CA MET A 113 -13.23 -3.95 1.86
C MET A 113 -14.66 -3.47 1.64
N GLU A 114 -15.53 -3.77 2.58
CA GLU A 114 -16.92 -3.33 2.60
C GLU A 114 -17.20 -2.48 3.84
N ARG A 115 -17.84 -1.32 3.64
CA ARG A 115 -18.38 -0.51 4.74
C ARG A 115 -19.84 -0.87 4.95
N LEU A 116 -20.17 -1.33 6.16
CA LEU A 116 -21.49 -1.89 6.46
C LEU A 116 -22.61 -0.86 6.45
N SER A 117 -22.31 0.41 6.73
CA SER A 117 -23.34 1.47 6.88
C SER A 117 -24.05 1.82 5.58
N ASP A 118 -23.38 1.70 4.42
CA ASP A 118 -23.90 2.10 3.11
C ASP A 118 -23.60 1.09 1.98
N GLY A 119 -22.89 -0.01 2.30
CA GLY A 119 -22.53 -1.03 1.31
C GLY A 119 -21.46 -0.58 0.32
N PHE A 120 -20.67 0.47 0.66
CA PHE A 120 -19.52 0.84 -0.14
C PHE A 120 -18.53 -0.32 -0.20
N ILE A 121 -18.15 -0.74 -1.42
CA ILE A 121 -17.18 -1.82 -1.63
C ILE A 121 -15.99 -1.29 -2.41
N TYR A 122 -14.80 -1.61 -1.91
CA TYR A 122 -13.54 -1.54 -2.64
C TYR A 122 -13.03 -2.95 -2.89
N GLN A 123 -12.62 -3.21 -4.12
CA GLN A 123 -11.92 -4.43 -4.52
C GLN A 123 -10.70 -4.01 -5.30
N GLU A 124 -9.53 -4.53 -4.88
CA GLU A 124 -8.29 -4.33 -5.62
C GLU A 124 -8.43 -4.98 -7.00
N ASP A 125 -7.95 -4.28 -8.02
CA ASP A 125 -7.82 -4.80 -9.37
C ASP A 125 -6.50 -5.57 -9.44
N ASP A 126 -6.57 -6.89 -9.42
CA ASP A 126 -5.38 -7.76 -9.48
C ASP A 126 -4.82 -7.90 -10.90
N GLY A 127 -5.36 -7.18 -11.87
CA GLY A 127 -4.84 -7.10 -13.24
C GLY A 127 -4.90 -8.40 -14.03
N GLU A 128 -5.66 -9.41 -13.59
CA GLU A 128 -5.76 -10.70 -14.27
C GLU A 128 -6.74 -10.72 -15.47
N ASP A 129 -7.35 -9.60 -15.85
CA ASP A 129 -8.36 -9.53 -16.92
C ASP A 129 -7.82 -9.06 -18.29
N TYR A 130 -6.57 -9.34 -18.65
CA TYR A 130 -6.05 -9.04 -19.99
C TYR A 130 -5.48 -10.26 -20.73
N ASP A 131 -6.24 -11.36 -20.81
CA ASP A 131 -5.98 -12.39 -21.81
C ASP A 131 -7.29 -13.11 -22.16
N ASP A 132 -8.13 -12.43 -22.95
CA ASP A 132 -9.10 -13.08 -23.80
C ASP A 132 -9.28 -12.25 -25.10
N ASP A 133 -8.31 -12.46 -26.04
CA ASP A 133 -8.60 -12.41 -27.50
C ASP A 133 -7.49 -13.13 -28.29
#